data_c48849676850ea889db03397be2aa3bb
#
_entry.id   c48849676850ea889db03397be2aa3bb
#
_cell.length_a   1.000
_cell.length_b   1.000
_cell.length_c   1.000
_cell.angle_alpha   90.00
_cell.angle_beta   90.00
_cell.angle_gamma   90.00
#
_symmetry.space_group_name_H-M   'P 1'
#
loop_
_entity.id
_entity.type
_entity.pdbx_description
1 polymer ?
#
loop_
_entity_poly.entity_id
_entity_poly.type
_entity_poly.pdbx_seq_one_letter_code
_entity_poly.pdbx_strand_id
1 'polypeptide(L)'
;MDEQPSVDAVIEQIAPRLRRAREKKGVSLADLARATGISTSTLSRLESAQRKPSLELLLPITAVLGLAFDEIIAAPRIVDPRVPQQATKKDGRVLIPLSRHQGEPRAYKMTIPAHDEEPHLRVHAGYEWLYVLRGRLRVQLGDQDFTMGAGEAAEFDCQIPHWFGAAGRGSVEVLSLFGRQGERIHLRTPRR
;
A
#
# COMPACT_ATOMS: atom_id res chain seq x y z
N MET A 1 13.64 -13.38 -21.72
CA MET A 1 12.80 -14.59 -21.45
C MET A 1 12.94 -14.87 -19.97
N ASP A 2 11.94 -14.49 -19.16
CA ASP A 2 11.93 -14.77 -17.73
C ASP A 2 11.59 -16.26 -17.55
N GLU A 3 12.59 -17.05 -17.20
CA GLU A 3 12.40 -18.45 -16.87
C GLU A 3 11.56 -18.53 -15.58
N GLN A 4 10.34 -18.99 -15.69
CA GLN A 4 9.50 -19.22 -14.51
C GLN A 4 10.16 -20.30 -13.65
N PRO A 5 10.26 -20.08 -12.32
CA PRO A 5 10.83 -21.08 -11.43
C PRO A 5 10.04 -22.39 -11.56
N SER A 6 10.75 -23.51 -11.58
CA SER A 6 10.12 -24.82 -11.63
C SER A 6 9.19 -25.02 -10.43
N VAL A 7 8.14 -25.83 -10.58
CA VAL A 7 7.21 -26.15 -9.49
C VAL A 7 7.96 -26.70 -8.26
N ASP A 8 8.98 -27.50 -8.47
CA ASP A 8 9.80 -28.08 -7.39
C ASP A 8 10.56 -26.98 -6.64
N ALA A 9 11.15 -26.01 -7.33
CA ALA A 9 11.83 -24.87 -6.70
C ALA A 9 10.86 -24.01 -5.86
N VAL A 10 9.60 -23.87 -6.29
CA VAL A 10 8.57 -23.19 -5.49
C VAL A 10 8.23 -23.98 -4.24
N ILE A 11 8.05 -25.30 -4.37
CA ILE A 11 7.73 -26.21 -3.26
C ILE A 11 8.82 -26.19 -2.19
N GLU A 12 10.08 -26.23 -2.58
CA GLU A 12 11.23 -26.18 -1.66
C GLU A 12 11.26 -24.90 -0.81
N GLN A 13 10.76 -23.80 -1.35
CA GLN A 13 10.72 -22.52 -0.63
C GLN A 13 9.57 -22.41 0.38
N ILE A 14 8.58 -23.29 0.34
CA ILE A 14 7.43 -23.24 1.25
C ILE A 14 7.85 -23.49 2.70
N ALA A 15 8.66 -24.50 2.95
CA ALA A 15 9.08 -24.88 4.29
C ALA A 15 9.81 -23.74 5.05
N PRO A 16 10.87 -23.11 4.50
CA PRO A 16 11.54 -22.03 5.20
C PRO A 16 10.67 -20.78 5.36
N ARG A 17 9.69 -20.57 4.48
CA ARG A 17 8.77 -19.42 4.60
C ARG A 17 7.75 -19.62 5.71
N LEU A 18 7.16 -20.80 5.81
CA LEU A 18 6.27 -21.17 6.91
C LEU A 18 6.96 -20.96 8.25
N ARG A 19 8.17 -21.50 8.40
CA ARG A 19 8.96 -21.37 9.62
C ARG A 19 9.22 -19.89 9.97
N ARG A 20 9.72 -19.10 9.04
CA ARG A 20 9.97 -17.66 9.25
C ARG A 20 8.70 -16.90 9.62
N ALA A 21 7.59 -17.21 8.97
CA ALA A 21 6.31 -16.54 9.26
C ALA A 21 5.82 -16.88 10.67
N ARG A 22 5.91 -18.14 11.09
CA ARG A 22 5.56 -18.56 12.46
C ARG A 22 6.47 -17.89 13.49
N GLU A 23 7.78 -17.94 13.29
CA GLU A 23 8.78 -17.34 14.21
C GLU A 23 8.59 -15.82 14.32
N LYS A 24 8.35 -15.13 13.21
CA LYS A 24 8.06 -13.68 13.18
C LYS A 24 6.83 -13.31 14.02
N LYS A 25 5.85 -14.21 14.10
CA LYS A 25 4.65 -14.04 14.92
C LYS A 25 4.80 -14.53 16.36
N GLY A 26 5.96 -15.04 16.74
CA GLY A 26 6.22 -15.57 18.09
C GLY A 26 5.41 -16.82 18.43
N VAL A 27 4.88 -17.53 17.44
CA VAL A 27 4.05 -18.72 17.66
C VAL A 27 4.94 -19.96 17.79
N SER A 28 4.77 -20.74 18.87
CA SER A 28 5.50 -22.02 19.02
C SER A 28 4.88 -23.10 18.13
N LEU A 29 5.66 -24.16 17.82
CA LEU A 29 5.12 -25.33 17.11
C LEU A 29 3.96 -26.00 17.88
N ALA A 30 4.02 -25.99 19.22
CA ALA A 30 2.98 -26.56 20.06
C ALA A 30 1.67 -25.73 19.98
N ASP A 31 1.78 -24.40 19.97
CA ASP A 31 0.62 -23.52 19.85
C ASP A 31 -0.02 -23.62 18.46
N LEU A 32 0.82 -23.66 17.42
CA LEU A 32 0.35 -23.84 16.06
C LEU A 32 -0.34 -25.22 15.89
N ALA A 33 0.20 -26.27 16.48
CA ALA A 33 -0.41 -27.60 16.47
C ALA A 33 -1.79 -27.58 17.15
N ARG A 34 -1.89 -26.94 18.30
CA ARG A 34 -3.15 -26.80 19.04
C ARG A 34 -4.21 -26.02 18.24
N ALA A 35 -3.79 -24.94 17.58
CA ALA A 35 -4.70 -24.07 16.82
C ALA A 35 -5.14 -24.68 15.48
N THR A 36 -4.29 -25.49 14.84
CA THR A 36 -4.59 -26.08 13.52
C THR A 36 -5.12 -27.50 13.58
N GLY A 37 -4.99 -28.19 14.72
CA GLY A 37 -5.27 -29.64 14.84
C GLY A 37 -4.22 -30.54 14.18
N ILE A 38 -3.12 -29.97 13.66
CA ILE A 38 -2.03 -30.72 13.01
C ILE A 38 -0.98 -31.09 14.06
N SER A 39 -0.52 -32.35 14.07
CA SER A 39 0.47 -32.77 15.06
C SER A 39 1.78 -31.98 14.96
N THR A 40 2.42 -31.71 16.11
CA THR A 40 3.71 -31.00 16.19
C THR A 40 4.78 -31.68 15.33
N SER A 41 4.79 -33.01 15.26
CA SER A 41 5.73 -33.76 14.42
C SER A 41 5.50 -33.54 12.93
N THR A 42 4.25 -33.44 12.50
CA THR A 42 3.89 -33.07 11.11
C THR A 42 4.32 -31.66 10.77
N LEU A 43 4.05 -30.68 11.65
CA LEU A 43 4.49 -29.30 11.45
C LEU A 43 6.01 -29.17 11.38
N SER A 44 6.74 -29.85 12.30
CA SER A 44 8.21 -29.86 12.31
C SER A 44 8.79 -30.43 11.02
N ARG A 45 8.26 -31.55 10.52
CA ARG A 45 8.69 -32.16 9.26
C ARG A 45 8.36 -31.28 8.05
N LEU A 46 7.23 -30.55 8.08
CA LEU A 46 6.83 -29.61 7.04
C LEU A 46 7.80 -28.43 6.99
N GLU A 47 8.13 -27.83 8.15
CA GLU A 47 9.06 -26.70 8.25
C GLU A 47 10.53 -27.05 7.97
N SER A 48 10.89 -28.34 8.09
CA SER A 48 12.21 -28.86 7.74
C SER A 48 12.30 -29.45 6.33
N ALA A 49 11.29 -29.26 5.50
CA ALA A 49 11.18 -29.84 4.15
C ALA A 49 11.22 -31.38 4.09
N GLN A 50 11.06 -32.08 5.24
CA GLN A 50 10.99 -33.54 5.30
C GLN A 50 9.60 -34.10 4.98
N ARG A 51 8.62 -33.21 4.77
CA ARG A 51 7.26 -33.54 4.34
C ARG A 51 6.85 -32.58 3.23
N LYS A 52 6.32 -33.12 2.14
CA LYS A 52 5.76 -32.29 1.05
C LYS A 52 4.55 -31.52 1.56
N PRO A 53 4.47 -30.22 1.22
CA PRO A 53 3.29 -29.43 1.53
C PRO A 53 2.08 -29.91 0.74
N SER A 54 0.90 -29.93 1.38
CA SER A 54 -0.38 -30.14 0.72
C SER A 54 -1.35 -29.03 1.13
N LEU A 55 -2.41 -28.83 0.37
CA LEU A 55 -3.41 -27.80 0.67
C LEU A 55 -4.08 -28.00 2.03
N GLU A 56 -4.33 -29.25 2.41
CA GLU A 56 -4.93 -29.59 3.71
C GLU A 56 -4.05 -29.16 4.89
N LEU A 57 -2.73 -29.14 4.70
CA LEU A 57 -1.78 -28.67 5.72
C LEU A 57 -1.62 -27.15 5.66
N LEU A 58 -1.52 -26.58 4.46
CA LEU A 58 -1.20 -25.17 4.31
C LEU A 58 -2.36 -24.24 4.68
N LEU A 59 -3.60 -24.60 4.30
CA LEU A 59 -4.76 -23.72 4.55
C LEU A 59 -4.99 -23.44 6.04
N PRO A 60 -5.05 -24.43 6.96
CA PRO A 60 -5.23 -24.13 8.37
C PRO A 60 -4.02 -23.38 8.96
N ILE A 61 -2.80 -23.65 8.51
CA ILE A 61 -1.60 -22.95 8.98
C ILE A 61 -1.64 -21.48 8.58
N THR A 62 -1.94 -21.18 7.31
CA THR A 62 -2.03 -19.79 6.82
C THR A 62 -3.15 -19.02 7.49
N ALA A 63 -4.29 -19.66 7.73
CA ALA A 63 -5.41 -19.06 8.45
C ALA A 63 -5.03 -18.67 9.89
N VAL A 64 -4.40 -19.58 10.65
CA VAL A 64 -3.95 -19.30 12.02
C VAL A 64 -2.85 -18.24 12.06
N LEU A 65 -1.93 -18.27 11.11
CA LEU A 65 -0.88 -17.27 11.01
C LEU A 65 -1.35 -15.95 10.35
N GLY A 66 -2.61 -15.86 9.88
CA GLY A 66 -3.13 -14.67 9.22
C GLY A 66 -2.30 -14.24 8.02
N LEU A 67 -1.89 -15.20 7.19
CA LEU A 67 -1.09 -15.00 5.99
C LEU A 67 -1.94 -15.20 4.75
N ALA A 68 -1.70 -14.42 3.72
CA ALA A 68 -2.22 -14.74 2.41
C ALA A 68 -1.50 -15.98 1.85
N PHE A 69 -2.23 -16.86 1.17
CA PHE A 69 -1.68 -18.13 0.67
C PHE A 69 -0.54 -17.91 -0.34
N ASP A 70 -0.64 -16.85 -1.13
CA ASP A 70 0.38 -16.43 -2.10
C ASP A 70 1.69 -15.97 -1.43
N GLU A 71 1.68 -15.45 -0.20
CA GLU A 71 2.89 -15.10 0.55
C GLU A 71 3.79 -16.32 0.82
N ILE A 72 3.19 -17.50 0.88
CA ILE A 72 3.92 -18.75 1.14
C ILE A 72 4.37 -19.43 -0.15
N ILE A 73 3.53 -19.40 -1.19
CA ILE A 73 3.76 -20.10 -2.45
C ILE A 73 4.53 -19.26 -3.46
N ALA A 74 4.30 -17.94 -3.49
CA ALA A 74 4.96 -17.09 -4.46
C ALA A 74 6.48 -17.16 -4.30
N ALA A 75 7.20 -17.60 -5.33
CA ALA A 75 8.64 -17.38 -5.40
C ALA A 75 8.91 -15.88 -5.27
N PRO A 76 9.94 -15.42 -4.53
CA PRO A 76 10.37 -14.04 -4.61
C PRO A 76 10.83 -13.82 -6.05
N ARG A 77 9.92 -13.30 -6.87
CA ARG A 77 10.32 -12.83 -8.20
C ARG A 77 11.21 -11.62 -7.94
N ILE A 78 12.40 -11.61 -8.52
CA ILE A 78 13.13 -10.37 -8.74
C ILE A 78 12.33 -9.62 -9.81
N VAL A 79 11.21 -9.08 -9.40
CA VAL A 79 10.40 -8.19 -10.26
C VAL A 79 11.14 -6.85 -10.24
N ASP A 80 11.27 -6.24 -11.39
CA ASP A 80 11.73 -4.85 -11.49
C ASP A 80 11.03 -4.02 -10.37
N PRO A 81 11.78 -3.46 -9.41
CA PRO A 81 11.19 -2.73 -8.29
C PRO A 81 10.54 -1.42 -8.72
N ARG A 82 10.78 -0.96 -9.93
CA ARG A 82 10.20 0.28 -10.44
C ARG A 82 8.68 0.17 -10.56
N VAL A 83 7.98 1.15 -10.02
CA VAL A 83 6.52 1.22 -10.11
C VAL A 83 6.15 1.71 -11.51
N PRO A 84 5.30 0.97 -12.27
CA PRO A 84 4.80 1.45 -13.55
C PRO A 84 3.99 2.74 -13.34
N GLN A 85 4.44 3.81 -13.98
CA GLN A 85 3.82 5.12 -13.85
C GLN A 85 2.71 5.27 -14.90
N GLN A 86 1.49 4.85 -14.57
CA GLN A 86 0.32 5.10 -15.38
C GLN A 86 -0.39 6.35 -14.89
N ALA A 87 -0.25 7.43 -15.66
CA ALA A 87 -0.89 8.69 -15.34
C ALA A 87 -2.42 8.61 -15.54
N THR A 88 -3.17 9.06 -14.56
CA THR A 88 -4.62 9.24 -14.64
C THR A 88 -4.94 10.73 -14.57
N LYS A 89 -5.84 11.19 -15.44
CA LYS A 89 -6.35 12.57 -15.39
C LYS A 89 -7.71 12.60 -14.71
N LYS A 90 -7.88 13.51 -13.75
CA LYS A 90 -9.15 13.75 -13.07
C LYS A 90 -9.24 15.23 -12.65
N ASP A 91 -10.36 15.87 -12.95
CA ASP A 91 -10.65 17.27 -12.59
C ASP A 91 -9.47 18.21 -12.94
N GLY A 92 -8.91 18.05 -14.15
CA GLY A 92 -7.73 18.78 -14.60
C GLY A 92 -6.39 18.36 -13.98
N ARG A 93 -6.39 17.58 -12.89
CA ARG A 93 -5.20 17.08 -12.21
C ARG A 93 -4.64 15.85 -12.91
N VAL A 94 -3.33 15.70 -12.91
CA VAL A 94 -2.63 14.49 -13.35
C VAL A 94 -2.10 13.77 -12.13
N LEU A 95 -2.42 12.48 -12.02
CA LEU A 95 -2.12 11.62 -10.88
C LEU A 95 -1.28 10.44 -11.35
N ILE A 96 -0.14 10.24 -10.73
CA ILE A 96 0.78 9.14 -11.02
C ILE A 96 0.97 8.33 -9.73
N PRO A 97 0.55 7.06 -9.68
CA PRO A 97 0.80 6.22 -8.52
C PRO A 97 2.30 5.93 -8.39
N LEU A 98 2.82 6.03 -7.16
CA LEU A 98 4.21 5.75 -6.81
C LEU A 98 4.35 4.49 -5.93
N SER A 99 3.24 3.82 -5.61
CA SER A 99 3.22 2.56 -4.87
C SER A 99 2.42 1.50 -5.61
N ARG A 100 2.91 0.24 -5.58
CA ARG A 100 2.21 -0.93 -6.15
C ARG A 100 1.22 -1.53 -5.16
N HIS A 101 1.51 -1.40 -3.87
CA HIS A 101 0.69 -2.02 -2.83
C HIS A 101 -0.69 -1.42 -2.77
N GLN A 102 -1.67 -2.27 -2.48
CA GLN A 102 -3.03 -1.83 -2.14
C GLN A 102 -3.18 -1.48 -0.65
N GLY A 103 -2.07 -1.53 0.12
CA GLY A 103 -2.00 -1.11 1.52
C GLY A 103 -1.98 0.40 1.69
N GLU A 104 -2.14 0.85 2.93
CA GLU A 104 -2.13 2.27 3.30
C GLU A 104 -0.83 2.65 4.04
N PRO A 105 -0.38 3.89 3.89
CA PRO A 105 -0.85 4.90 2.94
C PRO A 105 -0.36 4.64 1.50
N ARG A 106 -1.06 5.19 0.49
CA ARG A 106 -0.64 5.13 -0.92
C ARG A 106 0.01 6.44 -1.34
N ALA A 107 1.12 6.33 -2.02
CA ALA A 107 1.88 7.49 -2.52
C ALA A 107 1.49 7.83 -3.96
N TYR A 108 1.28 9.11 -4.21
CA TYR A 108 0.98 9.67 -5.53
C TYR A 108 1.82 10.90 -5.80
N LYS A 109 2.29 11.03 -7.04
CA LYS A 109 2.70 12.32 -7.58
C LYS A 109 1.48 12.96 -8.23
N MET A 110 1.14 14.18 -7.83
CA MET A 110 0.08 14.96 -8.43
C MET A 110 0.65 16.19 -9.13
N THR A 111 0.15 16.47 -10.34
CA THR A 111 0.31 17.76 -10.99
C THR A 111 -1.05 18.44 -11.00
N ILE A 112 -1.14 19.58 -10.33
CA ILE A 112 -2.35 20.38 -10.20
C ILE A 112 -2.17 21.62 -11.07
N PRO A 113 -3.00 21.82 -12.12
CA PRO A 113 -2.93 23.02 -12.95
C PRO A 113 -3.37 24.24 -12.17
N ALA A 114 -2.96 25.41 -12.65
CA ALA A 114 -3.61 26.65 -12.23
C ALA A 114 -5.07 26.63 -12.63
N HIS A 115 -5.94 27.11 -11.77
CA HIS A 115 -7.36 27.29 -12.03
C HIS A 115 -7.87 28.53 -11.28
N ASP A 116 -8.90 29.13 -11.80
CA ASP A 116 -9.54 30.33 -11.23
C ASP A 116 -10.80 29.99 -10.40
N GLU A 117 -11.08 28.68 -10.17
CA GLU A 117 -12.23 28.25 -9.38
C GLU A 117 -12.02 28.52 -7.89
N GLU A 118 -13.08 28.88 -7.21
CA GLU A 118 -13.07 29.02 -5.75
C GLU A 118 -12.81 27.70 -5.06
N PRO A 119 -12.07 27.71 -3.93
CA PRO A 119 -11.80 26.52 -3.14
C PRO A 119 -13.08 25.86 -2.63
N HIS A 120 -13.26 24.58 -2.91
CA HIS A 120 -14.33 23.77 -2.33
C HIS A 120 -13.77 22.91 -1.20
N LEU A 121 -13.96 23.35 0.04
CA LEU A 121 -13.51 22.63 1.23
C LEU A 121 -14.20 21.28 1.34
N ARG A 122 -13.42 20.26 1.69
CA ARG A 122 -13.85 18.87 1.87
C ARG A 122 -13.50 18.40 3.26
N VAL A 123 -14.29 17.45 3.77
CA VAL A 123 -14.08 16.79 5.07
C VAL A 123 -14.17 15.29 4.87
N HIS A 124 -13.22 14.55 5.42
CA HIS A 124 -13.25 13.08 5.45
C HIS A 124 -12.40 12.54 6.61
N ALA A 125 -12.48 11.27 6.92
CA ALA A 125 -11.64 10.68 7.95
C ALA A 125 -10.23 10.40 7.42
N GLY A 126 -9.24 10.44 8.32
CA GLY A 126 -7.83 10.16 8.07
C GLY A 126 -6.97 11.40 8.04
N TYR A 127 -5.72 11.19 7.66
CA TYR A 127 -4.70 12.22 7.54
C TYR A 127 -4.26 12.34 6.08
N GLU A 128 -3.90 13.54 5.68
CA GLU A 128 -3.19 13.81 4.44
C GLU A 128 -1.80 14.34 4.74
N TRP A 129 -0.86 13.89 3.93
CA TRP A 129 0.50 14.37 3.93
C TRP A 129 0.87 14.83 2.53
N LEU A 130 1.37 16.06 2.42
CA LEU A 130 1.72 16.72 1.18
C LEU A 130 3.17 17.21 1.24
N TYR A 131 3.90 17.05 0.13
CA TYR A 131 5.23 17.63 -0.04
C TYR A 131 5.31 18.29 -1.40
N VAL A 132 5.67 19.57 -1.45
CA VAL A 132 5.78 20.33 -2.70
C VAL A 132 7.08 19.99 -3.41
N LEU A 133 6.98 19.39 -4.59
CA LEU A 133 8.13 19.08 -5.44
C LEU A 133 8.55 20.27 -6.29
N ARG A 134 7.56 20.99 -6.86
CA ARG A 134 7.78 22.13 -7.75
C ARG A 134 6.58 23.05 -7.77
N GLY A 135 6.80 24.35 -7.91
CA GLY A 135 5.75 25.37 -7.96
C GLY A 135 5.33 25.83 -6.57
N ARG A 136 4.11 26.34 -6.45
CA ARG A 136 3.57 26.84 -5.19
C ARG A 136 2.18 26.23 -4.97
N LEU A 137 1.96 25.67 -3.80
CA LEU A 137 0.71 25.04 -3.37
C LEU A 137 0.00 26.00 -2.40
N ARG A 138 -1.24 26.39 -2.71
CA ARG A 138 -2.12 27.06 -1.75
C ARG A 138 -2.91 25.99 -1.00
N VAL A 139 -2.96 26.11 0.31
CA VAL A 139 -3.71 25.21 1.20
C VAL A 139 -4.68 26.06 2.02
N GLN A 140 -5.92 25.64 2.06
CA GLN A 140 -6.91 26.12 3.02
C GLN A 140 -7.19 25.00 4.00
N LEU A 141 -7.06 25.28 5.30
CA LEU A 141 -7.27 24.34 6.39
C LEU A 141 -8.03 25.03 7.52
N GLY A 142 -9.31 24.74 7.64
CA GLY A 142 -10.21 25.53 8.50
C GLY A 142 -10.18 27.00 8.11
N ASP A 143 -9.83 27.86 9.07
CA ASP A 143 -9.73 29.32 8.87
C ASP A 143 -8.34 29.76 8.37
N GLN A 144 -7.40 28.83 8.20
CA GLN A 144 -6.06 29.15 7.70
C GLN A 144 -6.00 29.07 6.18
N ASP A 145 -5.37 30.05 5.56
CA ASP A 145 -5.07 30.10 4.12
C ASP A 145 -3.60 30.46 3.95
N PHE A 146 -2.81 29.52 3.47
CA PHE A 146 -1.37 29.71 3.35
C PHE A 146 -0.84 29.08 2.05
N THR A 147 0.37 29.47 1.68
CA THR A 147 1.04 28.98 0.48
C THR A 147 2.35 28.30 0.87
N MET A 148 2.57 27.12 0.30
CA MET A 148 3.79 26.32 0.44
C MET A 148 4.63 26.38 -0.84
N GLY A 149 5.94 26.51 -0.68
CA GLY A 149 6.92 26.43 -1.77
C GLY A 149 7.55 25.05 -1.90
N ALA A 150 8.36 24.87 -2.94
CA ALA A 150 9.12 23.63 -3.13
C ALA A 150 10.01 23.31 -1.92
N GLY A 151 10.00 22.05 -1.46
CA GLY A 151 10.72 21.58 -0.28
C GLY A 151 9.92 21.64 1.02
N GLU A 152 8.75 22.25 1.03
CA GLU A 152 7.89 22.31 2.22
C GLU A 152 6.91 21.13 2.28
N ALA A 153 6.64 20.66 3.50
CA ALA A 153 5.69 19.59 3.78
C ALA A 153 4.56 20.08 4.71
N ALA A 154 3.38 19.49 4.57
CA ALA A 154 2.26 19.65 5.48
C ALA A 154 1.64 18.29 5.78
N GLU A 155 1.20 18.13 7.03
CA GLU A 155 0.39 17.01 7.49
C GLU A 155 -0.81 17.58 8.29
N PHE A 156 -2.00 17.07 8.03
CA PHE A 156 -3.20 17.54 8.71
C PHE A 156 -4.28 16.48 8.80
N ASP A 157 -5.11 16.62 9.83
CA ASP A 157 -6.33 15.81 10.00
C ASP A 157 -7.39 16.26 9.01
N CYS A 158 -7.86 15.32 8.20
CA CYS A 158 -8.87 15.56 7.16
C CYS A 158 -10.29 15.76 7.71
N GLN A 159 -10.50 15.64 9.02
CA GLN A 159 -11.74 16.08 9.65
C GLN A 159 -11.85 17.61 9.73
N ILE A 160 -10.73 18.32 9.58
CA ILE A 160 -10.73 19.77 9.40
C ILE A 160 -11.10 20.05 7.94
N PRO A 161 -12.06 20.99 7.68
CA PRO A 161 -12.38 21.41 6.31
C PRO A 161 -11.12 21.87 5.58
N HIS A 162 -10.81 21.24 4.47
CA HIS A 162 -9.55 21.49 3.76
C HIS A 162 -9.72 21.49 2.24
N TRP A 163 -8.81 22.19 1.60
CA TRP A 163 -8.64 22.26 0.16
C TRP A 163 -7.19 22.60 -0.17
N PHE A 164 -6.71 22.12 -1.30
CA PHE A 164 -5.41 22.54 -1.83
C PHE A 164 -5.41 22.60 -3.35
N GLY A 165 -4.64 23.54 -3.89
CA GLY A 165 -4.54 23.80 -5.32
C GLY A 165 -3.29 24.58 -5.68
N ALA A 166 -3.08 24.83 -6.98
CA ALA A 166 -1.95 25.65 -7.44
C ALA A 166 -2.13 27.11 -7.00
N ALA A 167 -1.05 27.73 -6.50
CA ALA A 167 -1.02 29.15 -6.19
C ALA A 167 -0.48 29.93 -7.41
N GLY A 168 -1.30 30.83 -7.96
CA GLY A 168 -0.92 31.68 -9.09
C GLY A 168 -1.16 31.03 -10.45
N ARG A 169 -0.41 31.48 -11.48
CA ARG A 169 -0.66 31.11 -12.88
C ARG A 169 0.00 29.82 -13.35
N GLY A 170 0.84 29.21 -12.53
CA GLY A 170 1.58 28.00 -12.87
C GLY A 170 0.98 26.74 -12.24
N SER A 171 1.28 25.56 -12.78
CA SER A 171 0.98 24.30 -12.12
C SER A 171 1.88 24.04 -10.92
N VAL A 172 1.39 23.26 -9.96
CA VAL A 172 2.18 22.75 -8.85
C VAL A 172 2.30 21.22 -8.94
N GLU A 173 3.48 20.70 -8.63
CA GLU A 173 3.73 19.27 -8.46
C GLU A 173 3.91 18.95 -7.00
N VAL A 174 3.15 17.98 -6.50
CA VAL A 174 3.20 17.53 -5.10
C VAL A 174 3.33 16.02 -5.02
N LEU A 175 4.05 15.56 -4.01
CA LEU A 175 3.98 14.19 -3.52
C LEU A 175 2.91 14.14 -2.43
N SER A 176 2.02 13.16 -2.52
CA SER A 176 0.90 13.02 -1.59
C SER A 176 0.79 11.61 -1.08
N LEU A 177 0.54 11.47 0.22
CA LEU A 177 0.22 10.19 0.85
C LEU A 177 -1.25 10.21 1.26
N PHE A 178 -2.02 9.24 0.75
CA PHE A 178 -3.44 9.11 1.04
C PHE A 178 -3.76 7.79 1.72
N GLY A 179 -4.59 7.83 2.75
CA GLY A 179 -5.38 6.69 3.20
C GLY A 179 -6.55 6.41 2.24
N ARG A 180 -7.28 5.30 2.46
CA ARG A 180 -8.39 4.85 1.57
C ARG A 180 -9.47 5.89 1.34
N GLN A 181 -9.79 6.68 2.35
CA GLN A 181 -10.85 7.70 2.21
C GLN A 181 -10.37 8.90 1.42
N GLY A 182 -9.15 9.39 1.68
CA GLY A 182 -8.53 10.45 0.89
C GLY A 182 -8.43 10.05 -0.59
N GLU A 183 -8.01 8.81 -0.88
CA GLU A 183 -7.99 8.28 -2.23
C GLU A 183 -9.38 8.34 -2.92
N ARG A 184 -10.45 7.97 -2.22
CA ARG A 184 -11.81 8.01 -2.79
C ARG A 184 -12.27 9.41 -3.12
N ILE A 185 -11.99 10.36 -2.25
CA ILE A 185 -12.47 11.74 -2.36
C ILE A 185 -11.67 12.53 -3.40
N HIS A 186 -10.35 12.39 -3.37
CA HIS A 186 -9.47 13.15 -4.26
C HIS A 186 -9.18 12.45 -5.58
N LEU A 187 -9.28 11.10 -5.65
CA LEU A 187 -8.82 10.32 -6.79
C LEU A 187 -9.90 9.48 -7.48
N ARG A 188 -11.00 9.11 -6.81
CA ARG A 188 -12.05 8.28 -7.39
C ARG A 188 -13.29 9.10 -7.72
N THR A 189 -13.81 8.93 -8.93
CA THR A 189 -15.13 9.44 -9.30
C THR A 189 -16.20 8.67 -8.52
N PRO A 190 -17.21 9.32 -7.91
CA PRO A 190 -18.35 8.61 -7.37
C PRO A 190 -18.96 7.74 -8.48
N ARG A 191 -19.14 6.44 -8.22
CA ARG A 191 -20.01 5.63 -9.09
C ARG A 191 -21.43 6.19 -8.96
N ARG A 192 -21.99 6.63 -10.08
CA ARG A 192 -23.42 6.95 -10.19
C ARG A 192 -24.24 5.67 -9.99
#